data_2adcbb83d3e06cf0e91f43cb4c9d8062
#
_entry.id   2adcbb83d3e06cf0e91f43cb4c9d8062
#
_cell.length_a   1.000
_cell.length_b   1.000
_cell.length_c   1.000
_cell.angle_alpha   90.00
_cell.angle_beta   90.00
_cell.angle_gamma   90.00
#
_symmetry.space_group_name_H-M   'P 1'
#
loop_
_entity.id
_entity.type
_entity.pdbx_description
1 polymer ?
#
loop_
_entity_poly.entity_id
_entity_poly.type
_entity_poly.pdbx_seq_one_letter_code
_entity_poly.pdbx_strand_id
1 'polypeptide(L)'
;PISRRNFIELCWKLTEEDEAQFEALWRYLGLSVDWSQHYQTIGAKAQKIAQAGFLRNLERGEAYQAQAPGLWDVTFQTAVAQAELEAREYPGAYHSLAFHGEGGDVVIETTRPELLPACVALIAHPDDERYSHLFGTTVTSPIFDVELPVLAHPAAEMDKGAGIAMCCTFGDLTDVVWWRELGLPMRSVLGKDGRIVAQTPEWIASERGVAAYQAMAGKTAFSARKALVEALADSGEMLGEPKPTSRMANFFEKGDKPLEIVTSRQWYIRNGGRDHIEANGRQLRENLIAAGNELAFHPDFMHVRYDNWVGGLNTDWLISRQRFFGVPIPLWYRVRESGEVDYDDVIV
;
A
#
# COMPACT_ATOMS: atom_id res chain seq x y z
N PRO A 1 1.61 8.42 29.05
CA PRO A 1 1.45 7.20 28.29
C PRO A 1 0.54 6.23 29.06
N ILE A 2 -0.41 5.60 28.38
CA ILE A 2 -1.30 4.58 28.94
C ILE A 2 -0.75 3.20 28.55
N SER A 3 -0.84 2.20 29.45
CA SER A 3 -0.46 0.82 29.11
C SER A 3 -1.44 0.23 28.09
N ARG A 4 -0.97 -0.74 27.29
CA ARG A 4 -1.84 -1.48 26.34
C ARG A 4 -3.07 -2.06 27.04
N ARG A 5 -2.88 -2.65 28.21
CA ARG A 5 -3.97 -3.24 29.01
C ARG A 5 -5.01 -2.20 29.39
N ASN A 6 -4.59 -1.10 29.98
CA ASN A 6 -5.50 -0.04 30.42
C ASN A 6 -6.22 0.61 29.23
N PHE A 7 -5.53 0.73 28.08
CA PHE A 7 -6.15 1.23 26.86
C PHE A 7 -7.27 0.29 26.39
N ILE A 8 -7.06 -1.01 26.38
CA ILE A 8 -8.09 -2.01 26.01
C ILE A 8 -9.28 -1.96 26.97
N GLU A 9 -9.01 -1.88 28.29
CA GLU A 9 -10.06 -1.76 29.31
C GLU A 9 -10.93 -0.50 29.11
N LEU A 10 -10.29 0.64 28.78
CA LEU A 10 -11.02 1.88 28.47
C LEU A 10 -11.84 1.76 27.18
N CYS A 11 -11.31 1.10 26.13
CA CYS A 11 -12.07 0.87 24.91
C CYS A 11 -13.32 0.02 25.17
N TRP A 12 -13.21 -1.04 25.99
CA TRP A 12 -14.36 -1.86 26.37
C TRP A 12 -15.43 -1.04 27.08
N LYS A 13 -15.03 -0.24 28.07
CA LYS A 13 -15.96 0.61 28.80
C LYS A 13 -16.67 1.62 27.89
N LEU A 14 -15.91 2.27 26.99
CA LEU A 14 -16.48 3.22 26.02
C LEU A 14 -17.46 2.52 25.08
N THR A 15 -17.11 1.32 24.59
CA THR A 15 -18.00 0.54 23.71
C THR A 15 -19.32 0.21 24.39
N GLU A 16 -19.33 -0.18 25.67
CA GLU A 16 -20.54 -0.45 26.43
C GLU A 16 -21.40 0.82 26.59
N GLU A 17 -20.77 1.97 26.86
CA GLU A 17 -21.47 3.27 26.99
C GLU A 17 -22.09 3.69 25.65
N ASP A 18 -21.36 3.56 24.54
CA ASP A 18 -21.81 3.92 23.20
C ASP A 18 -22.95 2.99 22.73
N GLU A 19 -22.85 1.69 22.94
CA GLU A 19 -23.91 0.72 22.60
C GLU A 19 -25.21 1.05 23.32
N ALA A 20 -25.16 1.39 24.62
CA ALA A 20 -26.34 1.77 25.38
C ALA A 20 -26.98 3.06 24.84
N GLN A 21 -26.17 4.04 24.42
CA GLN A 21 -26.69 5.29 23.83
C GLN A 21 -27.32 5.04 22.46
N PHE A 22 -26.69 4.23 21.59
CA PHE A 22 -27.24 3.84 20.30
C PHE A 22 -28.56 3.06 20.45
N GLU A 23 -28.63 2.11 21.37
CA GLU A 23 -29.87 1.37 21.64
C GLU A 23 -30.98 2.31 22.10
N ALA A 24 -30.70 3.22 23.02
CA ALA A 24 -31.67 4.20 23.50
C ALA A 24 -32.21 5.09 22.37
N LEU A 25 -31.32 5.55 21.48
CA LEU A 25 -31.69 6.34 20.29
C LEU A 25 -32.60 5.53 19.34
N TRP A 26 -32.24 4.30 19.02
CA TRP A 26 -33.02 3.47 18.11
C TRP A 26 -34.37 3.09 18.68
N ARG A 27 -34.47 2.83 19.99
CA ARG A 27 -35.76 2.63 20.68
C ARG A 27 -36.63 3.89 20.62
N TYR A 28 -36.01 5.08 20.80
CA TYR A 28 -36.70 6.35 20.68
C TYR A 28 -37.26 6.59 19.28
N LEU A 29 -36.48 6.23 18.24
CA LEU A 29 -36.91 6.32 16.84
C LEU A 29 -37.92 5.24 16.43
N GLY A 30 -38.25 4.32 17.31
CA GLY A 30 -39.24 3.28 17.06
C GLY A 30 -38.76 2.10 16.25
N LEU A 31 -37.44 1.82 16.25
CA LEU A 31 -36.89 0.65 15.55
C LEU A 31 -37.47 -0.65 16.17
N SER A 32 -38.16 -1.43 15.33
CA SER A 32 -38.87 -2.64 15.74
C SER A 32 -38.00 -3.88 15.52
N VAL A 33 -37.19 -4.23 16.52
CA VAL A 33 -36.36 -5.43 16.55
C VAL A 33 -36.50 -6.14 17.90
N ASP A 34 -36.08 -7.38 17.97
CA ASP A 34 -36.02 -8.12 19.25
C ASP A 34 -34.69 -7.75 19.97
N TRP A 35 -34.82 -6.81 20.90
CA TRP A 35 -33.71 -6.31 21.71
C TRP A 35 -33.11 -7.34 22.68
N SER A 36 -33.73 -8.50 22.84
CA SER A 36 -33.14 -9.60 23.62
C SER A 36 -32.12 -10.40 22.85
N GLN A 37 -32.09 -10.25 21.52
CA GLN A 37 -31.16 -10.90 20.64
C GLN A 37 -30.02 -9.94 20.26
N HIS A 38 -29.05 -9.84 21.13
CA HIS A 38 -27.92 -8.93 20.97
C HIS A 38 -26.70 -9.64 20.37
N TYR A 39 -26.07 -9.00 19.38
CA TYR A 39 -24.82 -9.45 18.77
C TYR A 39 -23.81 -8.31 18.75
N GLN A 40 -22.62 -8.59 19.26
CA GLN A 40 -21.49 -7.66 19.27
C GLN A 40 -20.36 -8.21 18.38
N THR A 41 -19.92 -7.45 17.39
CA THR A 41 -18.83 -7.86 16.47
C THR A 41 -17.49 -8.08 17.16
N ILE A 42 -17.28 -7.38 18.32
CA ILE A 42 -16.07 -7.51 19.13
C ILE A 42 -16.29 -8.29 20.43
N GLY A 43 -17.51 -8.77 20.70
CA GLY A 43 -17.84 -9.56 21.88
C GLY A 43 -17.05 -10.89 21.91
N ALA A 44 -16.91 -11.49 23.10
CA ALA A 44 -16.12 -12.69 23.32
C ALA A 44 -16.50 -13.87 22.39
N LYS A 45 -17.81 -14.04 22.12
CA LYS A 45 -18.31 -15.07 21.19
C LYS A 45 -17.84 -14.81 19.75
N ALA A 46 -17.96 -13.55 19.29
CA ALA A 46 -17.54 -13.16 17.95
C ALA A 46 -16.01 -13.29 17.77
N GLN A 47 -15.23 -12.85 18.76
CA GLN A 47 -13.77 -13.03 18.76
C GLN A 47 -13.39 -14.50 18.63
N LYS A 48 -13.99 -15.39 19.45
CA LYS A 48 -13.71 -16.82 19.39
C LYS A 48 -14.01 -17.42 18.02
N ILE A 49 -15.14 -17.03 17.40
CA ILE A 49 -15.52 -17.52 16.07
C ILE A 49 -14.57 -16.99 15.00
N ALA A 50 -14.21 -15.70 15.04
CA ALA A 50 -13.27 -15.09 14.10
C ALA A 50 -11.87 -15.73 14.20
N GLN A 51 -11.38 -15.97 15.41
CA GLN A 51 -10.11 -16.65 15.64
C GLN A 51 -10.12 -18.10 15.14
N ALA A 52 -11.20 -18.85 15.40
CA ALA A 52 -11.36 -20.20 14.88
C ALA A 52 -11.45 -20.22 13.33
N GLY A 53 -12.11 -19.22 12.74
CA GLY A 53 -12.16 -19.04 11.29
C GLY A 53 -10.77 -18.77 10.70
N PHE A 54 -9.99 -17.92 11.36
CA PHE A 54 -8.61 -17.64 10.95
C PHE A 54 -7.74 -18.91 10.99
N LEU A 55 -7.79 -19.68 12.07
CA LEU A 55 -7.01 -20.91 12.20
C LEU A 55 -7.37 -21.96 11.14
N ARG A 56 -8.65 -22.10 10.79
CA ARG A 56 -9.08 -22.97 9.68
C ARG A 56 -8.53 -22.51 8.33
N ASN A 57 -8.49 -21.21 8.08
CA ASN A 57 -7.91 -20.66 6.87
C ASN A 57 -6.39 -20.85 6.85
N LEU A 58 -5.73 -20.74 7.99
CA LEU A 58 -4.30 -21.01 8.12
C LEU A 58 -3.98 -22.48 7.82
N GLU A 59 -4.75 -23.42 8.38
CA GLU A 59 -4.60 -24.86 8.14
C GLU A 59 -4.78 -25.23 6.65
N ARG A 60 -5.65 -24.52 5.93
CA ARG A 60 -5.88 -24.69 4.50
C ARG A 60 -4.87 -23.96 3.60
N GLY A 61 -3.96 -23.18 4.18
CA GLY A 61 -3.06 -22.33 3.41
C GLY A 61 -3.72 -21.10 2.77
N GLU A 62 -4.97 -20.79 3.15
CA GLU A 62 -5.70 -19.60 2.70
C GLU A 62 -5.25 -18.34 3.43
N ALA A 63 -4.96 -18.44 4.72
CA ALA A 63 -4.32 -17.38 5.47
C ALA A 63 -2.80 -17.57 5.44
N TYR A 64 -2.08 -16.49 5.12
CA TYR A 64 -0.62 -16.51 5.03
C TYR A 64 -0.02 -15.16 5.45
N GLN A 65 1.26 -15.19 5.80
CA GLN A 65 2.02 -14.01 6.12
C GLN A 65 2.97 -13.66 4.99
N ALA A 66 3.07 -12.39 4.66
CA ALA A 66 4.05 -11.89 3.70
C ALA A 66 4.62 -10.54 4.15
N GLN A 67 5.89 -10.34 3.82
CA GLN A 67 6.50 -9.03 3.85
C GLN A 67 6.32 -8.42 2.46
N ALA A 68 5.43 -7.45 2.35
CA ALA A 68 5.05 -6.86 1.08
C ALA A 68 4.82 -5.34 1.22
N PRO A 69 4.95 -4.60 0.11
CA PRO A 69 4.51 -3.22 0.07
C PRO A 69 3.00 -3.14 0.26
N GLY A 70 2.57 -2.22 1.10
CA GLY A 70 1.15 -2.02 1.36
C GLY A 70 0.85 -0.60 1.81
N LEU A 71 -0.40 -0.20 1.66
CA LEU A 71 -0.88 1.11 2.08
C LEU A 71 -0.77 1.25 3.59
N TRP A 72 -0.21 2.37 4.01
CA TRP A 72 0.17 2.63 5.39
C TRP A 72 -0.17 4.03 5.82
N ASP A 73 -0.89 4.16 6.93
CA ASP A 73 -1.10 5.44 7.58
C ASP A 73 0.07 5.73 8.54
N VAL A 74 0.81 6.79 8.24
CA VAL A 74 2.00 7.19 8.99
C VAL A 74 1.68 7.85 10.34
N THR A 75 0.45 8.31 10.54
CA THR A 75 -0.01 8.93 11.79
C THR A 75 -0.42 7.86 12.80
N PHE A 76 -1.26 6.93 12.36
CA PHE A 76 -1.71 5.82 13.20
C PHE A 76 -0.73 4.63 13.19
N GLN A 77 0.28 4.67 12.31
CA GLN A 77 1.29 3.62 12.12
C GLN A 77 0.66 2.23 11.94
N THR A 78 -0.28 2.14 11.01
CA THR A 78 -1.02 0.92 10.70
C THR A 78 -1.21 0.71 9.21
N ALA A 79 -1.27 -0.55 8.80
CA ALA A 79 -1.69 -0.93 7.47
C ALA A 79 -3.18 -0.59 7.25
N VAL A 80 -3.53 -0.22 6.02
CA VAL A 80 -4.87 0.18 5.60
C VAL A 80 -5.32 -0.74 4.46
N ALA A 81 -6.51 -1.32 4.60
CA ALA A 81 -7.09 -2.15 3.53
C ALA A 81 -7.82 -1.30 2.49
N GLN A 82 -8.01 -1.87 1.31
CA GLN A 82 -8.67 -1.20 0.19
C GLN A 82 -10.07 -0.65 0.56
N ALA A 83 -10.82 -1.34 1.41
CA ALA A 83 -12.15 -0.91 1.85
C ALA A 83 -12.14 0.32 2.79
N GLU A 84 -10.98 0.69 3.33
CA GLU A 84 -10.81 1.83 4.26
C GLU A 84 -10.25 3.08 3.55
N LEU A 85 -10.14 3.03 2.21
CA LEU A 85 -9.57 4.11 1.40
C LEU A 85 -10.61 5.16 1.06
N GLU A 86 -10.17 6.40 1.14
CA GLU A 86 -10.88 7.56 0.61
C GLU A 86 -9.96 8.32 -0.34
N ALA A 87 -10.39 8.48 -1.58
CA ALA A 87 -9.66 9.28 -2.55
C ALA A 87 -10.01 10.77 -2.37
N ARG A 88 -9.00 11.59 -2.11
CA ARG A 88 -9.16 13.05 -1.93
C ARG A 88 -8.25 13.79 -2.90
N GLU A 89 -8.72 14.93 -3.37
CA GLU A 89 -7.89 15.85 -4.15
C GLU A 89 -6.79 16.42 -3.27
N TYR A 90 -5.55 16.33 -3.74
CA TYR A 90 -4.37 16.75 -2.98
C TYR A 90 -3.43 17.58 -3.86
N PRO A 91 -3.03 18.77 -3.39
CA PRO A 91 -2.15 19.64 -4.16
C PRO A 91 -0.75 19.03 -4.31
N GLY A 92 -0.14 19.26 -5.45
CA GLY A 92 1.21 18.82 -5.79
C GLY A 92 1.85 19.71 -6.83
N ALA A 93 3.03 19.32 -7.28
CA ALA A 93 3.67 19.93 -8.41
C ALA A 93 4.43 18.87 -9.22
N TYR A 94 4.43 18.96 -10.53
CA TYR A 94 5.31 18.19 -11.39
C TYR A 94 6.71 18.81 -11.39
N HIS A 95 7.71 17.95 -11.20
CA HIS A 95 9.12 18.28 -11.29
C HIS A 95 9.69 17.52 -12.49
N SER A 96 10.30 18.24 -13.43
CA SER A 96 10.92 17.66 -14.61
C SER A 96 12.37 17.34 -14.28
N LEU A 97 12.75 16.05 -14.36
CA LEU A 97 14.06 15.54 -13.97
C LEU A 97 14.78 14.91 -15.18
N ALA A 98 16.07 15.21 -15.34
CA ALA A 98 16.90 14.66 -16.39
C ALA A 98 17.62 13.40 -15.89
N PHE A 99 17.32 12.25 -16.49
CA PHE A 99 18.07 11.00 -16.34
C PHE A 99 19.06 10.87 -17.49
N HIS A 100 20.29 10.50 -17.22
CA HIS A 100 21.38 10.52 -18.19
C HIS A 100 21.52 9.18 -18.90
N GLY A 101 21.32 9.14 -20.22
CA GLY A 101 21.50 7.98 -21.07
C GLY A 101 22.64 8.17 -22.10
N GLU A 102 23.13 7.09 -22.70
CA GLU A 102 24.16 7.15 -23.74
C GLU A 102 23.71 7.99 -24.97
N GLY A 103 22.41 8.01 -25.27
CA GLY A 103 21.82 8.75 -26.37
C GLY A 103 21.40 10.19 -26.04
N GLY A 104 21.67 10.64 -24.82
CA GLY A 104 21.21 11.93 -24.29
C GLY A 104 20.27 11.79 -23.10
N ASP A 105 19.85 12.92 -22.54
CA ASP A 105 19.00 12.93 -21.35
C ASP A 105 17.58 12.46 -21.64
N VAL A 106 17.06 11.61 -20.77
CA VAL A 106 15.66 11.19 -20.72
C VAL A 106 14.95 12.01 -19.65
N VAL A 107 14.01 12.85 -20.06
CA VAL A 107 13.28 13.72 -19.13
C VAL A 107 12.02 13.03 -18.65
N ILE A 108 11.85 12.94 -17.34
CA ILE A 108 10.62 12.45 -16.71
C ILE A 108 9.93 13.57 -15.93
N GLU A 109 8.64 13.46 -15.70
CA GLU A 109 7.90 14.34 -14.80
C GLU A 109 7.36 13.55 -13.62
N THR A 110 7.66 14.01 -12.40
CA THR A 110 7.21 13.36 -11.16
C THR A 110 6.60 14.35 -10.18
N THR A 111 5.60 13.90 -9.43
CA THR A 111 5.05 14.65 -8.29
C THR A 111 5.71 14.28 -6.97
N ARG A 112 6.60 13.27 -6.99
CA ARG A 112 7.25 12.72 -5.79
C ARG A 112 8.77 12.58 -5.96
N PRO A 113 9.48 13.69 -6.18
CA PRO A 113 10.95 13.64 -6.36
C PRO A 113 11.67 13.05 -5.14
N GLU A 114 11.12 13.16 -3.92
CA GLU A 114 11.69 12.58 -2.70
C GLU A 114 11.87 11.05 -2.75
N LEU A 115 11.20 10.39 -3.68
CA LEU A 115 11.34 8.93 -3.89
C LEU A 115 12.43 8.56 -4.90
N LEU A 116 13.05 9.53 -5.56
CA LEU A 116 14.12 9.27 -6.53
C LEU A 116 15.21 8.31 -6.04
N PRO A 117 15.68 8.36 -4.77
CA PRO A 117 16.67 7.40 -4.29
C PRO A 117 16.18 5.95 -4.24
N ALA A 118 14.86 5.71 -4.32
CA ALA A 118 14.27 4.37 -4.42
C ALA A 118 13.96 3.94 -5.86
N CYS A 119 14.31 4.75 -6.86
CA CYS A 119 14.04 4.42 -8.26
C CYS A 119 14.73 3.10 -8.66
N VAL A 120 14.02 2.24 -9.39
CA VAL A 120 14.49 0.92 -9.83
C VAL A 120 14.42 0.75 -11.35
N ALA A 121 13.62 1.54 -12.04
CA ALA A 121 13.51 1.54 -13.50
C ALA A 121 12.84 2.82 -14.00
N LEU A 122 13.02 3.15 -15.27
CA LEU A 122 12.10 4.00 -16.03
C LEU A 122 11.15 3.11 -16.83
N ILE A 123 9.87 3.46 -16.86
CA ILE A 123 8.83 2.66 -17.49
C ILE A 123 7.99 3.51 -18.42
N ALA A 124 7.83 3.05 -19.68
CA ALA A 124 6.96 3.66 -20.67
C ALA A 124 6.03 2.62 -21.30
N HIS A 125 4.99 3.09 -21.99
CA HIS A 125 4.07 2.21 -22.70
C HIS A 125 4.78 1.55 -23.89
N PRO A 126 4.58 0.26 -24.19
CA PRO A 126 5.24 -0.42 -25.32
C PRO A 126 4.94 0.20 -26.67
N ASP A 127 3.77 0.80 -26.83
CA ASP A 127 3.33 1.46 -28.08
C ASP A 127 3.72 2.95 -28.14
N ASP A 128 4.46 3.47 -27.17
CA ASP A 128 4.93 4.85 -27.19
C ASP A 128 6.22 4.96 -28.03
N GLU A 129 6.05 5.40 -29.26
CA GLU A 129 7.14 5.56 -30.23
C GLU A 129 8.25 6.51 -29.76
N ARG A 130 7.94 7.44 -28.84
CA ARG A 130 8.92 8.38 -28.28
C ARG A 130 10.04 7.67 -27.51
N TYR A 131 9.72 6.53 -26.90
CA TYR A 131 10.62 5.82 -25.98
C TYR A 131 10.98 4.40 -26.44
N SER A 132 10.40 3.92 -27.54
CA SER A 132 10.62 2.55 -28.04
C SER A 132 12.10 2.23 -28.28
N HIS A 133 12.91 3.22 -28.68
CA HIS A 133 14.35 3.07 -28.91
C HIS A 133 15.18 2.95 -27.63
N LEU A 134 14.59 3.25 -26.47
CA LEU A 134 15.25 3.16 -25.15
C LEU A 134 15.00 1.84 -24.45
N PHE A 135 14.03 1.03 -24.88
CA PHE A 135 13.73 -0.22 -24.20
C PHE A 135 14.91 -1.19 -24.22
N GLY A 136 15.28 -1.68 -23.03
CA GLY A 136 16.43 -2.55 -22.83
C GLY A 136 17.78 -1.80 -22.70
N THR A 137 17.78 -0.48 -22.77
CA THR A 137 18.96 0.34 -22.42
C THR A 137 18.98 0.69 -20.95
N THR A 138 20.03 1.37 -20.49
CA THR A 138 20.14 1.90 -19.13
C THR A 138 20.28 3.41 -19.14
N VAL A 139 19.84 4.03 -18.04
CA VAL A 139 20.04 5.44 -17.73
C VAL A 139 20.57 5.59 -16.31
N THR A 140 21.23 6.69 -16.03
CA THR A 140 21.72 7.03 -14.69
C THR A 140 20.80 8.06 -14.05
N SER A 141 20.38 7.80 -12.80
CA SER A 141 19.51 8.73 -12.07
C SER A 141 20.24 10.01 -11.70
N PRO A 142 19.54 11.17 -11.74
CA PRO A 142 20.11 12.44 -11.30
C PRO A 142 20.53 12.39 -9.82
N ILE A 143 21.59 13.09 -9.46
CA ILE A 143 22.20 13.21 -8.13
C ILE A 143 22.71 11.88 -7.54
N PHE A 144 21.91 10.80 -7.60
CA PHE A 144 22.23 9.54 -6.93
C PHE A 144 23.15 8.63 -7.76
N ASP A 145 23.32 8.89 -9.03
CA ASP A 145 24.19 8.14 -9.96
C ASP A 145 23.90 6.63 -10.01
N VAL A 146 22.65 6.26 -9.83
CA VAL A 146 22.22 4.87 -9.87
C VAL A 146 21.83 4.49 -11.30
N GLU A 147 22.45 3.43 -11.81
CA GLU A 147 22.11 2.86 -13.10
C GLU A 147 20.78 2.12 -13.05
N LEU A 148 19.88 2.39 -14.01
CA LEU A 148 18.51 1.94 -14.04
C LEU A 148 18.12 1.47 -15.43
N PRO A 149 17.41 0.34 -15.60
CA PRO A 149 16.90 -0.10 -16.88
C PRO A 149 15.72 0.76 -17.34
N VAL A 150 15.57 0.90 -18.65
CA VAL A 150 14.36 1.44 -19.29
C VAL A 150 13.53 0.28 -19.82
N LEU A 151 12.30 0.15 -19.33
CA LEU A 151 11.43 -1.00 -19.57
C LEU A 151 10.09 -0.59 -20.15
N ALA A 152 9.44 -1.53 -20.85
CA ALA A 152 8.08 -1.34 -21.37
C ALA A 152 7.05 -2.03 -20.47
N HIS A 153 5.92 -1.36 -20.22
CA HIS A 153 4.78 -1.97 -19.54
C HIS A 153 3.46 -1.34 -19.98
N PRO A 154 2.41 -2.16 -20.30
CA PRO A 154 1.14 -1.65 -20.84
C PRO A 154 0.31 -0.81 -19.84
N ALA A 155 0.62 -0.88 -18.54
CA ALA A 155 -0.01 -0.01 -17.54
C ALA A 155 0.61 1.39 -17.44
N ALA A 156 1.64 1.71 -18.23
CA ALA A 156 2.16 3.08 -18.33
C ALA A 156 1.22 3.95 -19.17
N GLU A 157 0.93 5.15 -18.70
CA GLU A 157 0.00 6.07 -19.34
C GLU A 157 0.79 7.06 -20.22
N MET A 158 0.59 6.98 -21.55
CA MET A 158 1.33 7.81 -22.53
C MET A 158 1.06 9.32 -22.40
N ASP A 159 -0.13 9.68 -21.89
CA ASP A 159 -0.58 11.08 -21.76
C ASP A 159 -0.32 11.67 -20.37
N LYS A 160 0.26 10.91 -19.45
CA LYS A 160 0.52 11.36 -18.08
C LYS A 160 1.96 11.87 -17.94
N GLY A 161 2.10 13.15 -17.61
CA GLY A 161 3.41 13.79 -17.52
C GLY A 161 4.18 13.68 -18.82
N ALA A 162 5.41 13.19 -18.76
CA ALA A 162 6.25 12.95 -19.93
C ALA A 162 5.86 11.68 -20.72
N GLY A 163 4.98 10.81 -20.22
CA GLY A 163 4.65 9.49 -20.81
C GLY A 163 5.66 8.39 -20.45
N ILE A 164 6.75 8.75 -19.82
CA ILE A 164 7.70 7.83 -19.18
C ILE A 164 7.81 8.19 -17.71
N ALA A 165 7.75 7.19 -16.84
CA ALA A 165 7.71 7.38 -15.39
C ALA A 165 8.86 6.67 -14.68
N MET A 166 9.35 7.26 -13.60
CA MET A 166 10.23 6.54 -12.68
C MET A 166 9.41 5.58 -11.82
N CYS A 167 9.77 4.31 -11.79
CA CYS A 167 9.26 3.34 -10.84
C CYS A 167 10.11 3.39 -9.57
N CYS A 168 9.52 3.88 -8.49
CA CYS A 168 10.21 4.02 -7.20
C CYS A 168 9.84 2.91 -6.23
N THR A 169 9.57 1.74 -6.70
CA THR A 169 9.11 0.52 -6.07
C THR A 169 7.80 0.69 -5.27
N PHE A 170 7.61 1.82 -4.55
CA PHE A 170 6.43 2.05 -3.72
C PHE A 170 5.98 3.52 -3.75
N GLY A 171 6.04 4.17 -4.90
CA GLY A 171 5.53 5.53 -5.10
C GLY A 171 4.01 5.59 -5.12
N ASP A 172 3.38 4.65 -5.83
CA ASP A 172 1.94 4.44 -5.88
C ASP A 172 1.60 2.96 -6.12
N LEU A 173 0.31 2.64 -6.30
CA LEU A 173 -0.14 1.26 -6.54
C LEU A 173 0.31 0.72 -7.91
N THR A 174 0.53 1.59 -8.89
CA THR A 174 1.04 1.22 -10.21
C THR A 174 2.49 0.75 -10.11
N ASP A 175 3.31 1.42 -9.30
CA ASP A 175 4.69 1.00 -9.00
C ASP A 175 4.73 -0.42 -8.41
N VAL A 176 3.75 -0.78 -7.55
CA VAL A 176 3.66 -2.13 -6.97
C VAL A 176 3.32 -3.18 -8.04
N VAL A 177 2.47 -2.83 -9.02
CA VAL A 177 2.17 -3.71 -10.17
C VAL A 177 3.43 -3.92 -11.01
N TRP A 178 4.11 -2.84 -11.40
CA TRP A 178 5.36 -2.91 -12.16
C TRP A 178 6.44 -3.70 -11.45
N TRP A 179 6.63 -3.45 -10.16
CA TRP A 179 7.58 -4.19 -9.34
C TRP A 179 7.34 -5.69 -9.39
N ARG A 180 6.08 -6.11 -9.25
CA ARG A 180 5.70 -7.53 -9.24
C ARG A 180 5.81 -8.17 -10.62
N GLU A 181 5.24 -7.53 -11.65
CA GLU A 181 5.15 -8.12 -12.99
C GLU A 181 6.49 -8.11 -13.73
N LEU A 182 7.35 -7.13 -13.47
CA LEU A 182 8.68 -7.03 -14.08
C LEU A 182 9.81 -7.63 -13.20
N GLY A 183 9.48 -8.15 -12.01
CA GLY A 183 10.47 -8.74 -11.10
C GLY A 183 11.54 -7.75 -10.63
N LEU A 184 11.17 -6.48 -10.42
CA LEU A 184 12.11 -5.42 -10.06
C LEU A 184 12.65 -5.58 -8.63
N PRO A 185 13.85 -5.05 -8.32
CA PRO A 185 14.38 -5.07 -6.97
C PRO A 185 13.51 -4.24 -6.01
N MET A 186 13.49 -4.62 -4.75
CA MET A 186 12.75 -3.90 -3.71
C MET A 186 13.66 -2.86 -3.06
N ARG A 187 13.38 -1.57 -3.29
CA ARG A 187 14.07 -0.44 -2.68
C ARG A 187 13.08 0.37 -1.86
N SER A 188 13.25 0.44 -0.55
CA SER A 188 12.39 1.24 0.33
C SER A 188 13.23 2.30 1.04
N VAL A 189 12.80 3.55 0.96
CA VAL A 189 13.45 4.69 1.61
C VAL A 189 12.54 5.41 2.61
N LEU A 190 11.26 5.00 2.70
CA LEU A 190 10.31 5.52 3.68
C LEU A 190 10.09 4.52 4.82
N GLY A 191 10.24 5.00 6.04
CA GLY A 191 9.94 4.27 7.25
C GLY A 191 8.44 4.32 7.61
N LYS A 192 8.05 3.47 8.57
CA LYS A 192 6.67 3.41 9.08
C LYS A 192 6.18 4.70 9.74
N ASP A 193 7.08 5.58 10.12
CA ASP A 193 6.80 6.92 10.66
C ASP A 193 6.67 8.00 9.57
N GLY A 194 6.74 7.62 8.28
CA GLY A 194 6.68 8.53 7.13
C GLY A 194 7.92 9.39 6.95
N ARG A 195 9.06 8.96 7.52
CA ARG A 195 10.34 9.63 7.38
C ARG A 195 11.27 8.84 6.47
N ILE A 196 12.17 9.56 5.81
CA ILE A 196 13.26 8.94 5.06
C ILE A 196 14.13 8.15 6.05
N VAL A 197 14.43 6.90 5.73
CA VAL A 197 15.27 6.01 6.55
C VAL A 197 16.63 6.66 6.79
N ALA A 198 17.11 6.63 8.03
CA ALA A 198 18.33 7.34 8.41
C ALA A 198 19.60 6.74 7.78
N GLN A 199 19.61 5.44 7.56
CA GLN A 199 20.74 4.74 6.97
C GLN A 199 20.74 4.92 5.45
N THR A 200 21.87 5.38 4.88
CA THR A 200 22.04 5.47 3.43
C THR A 200 21.99 4.07 2.82
N PRO A 201 21.13 3.84 1.81
CA PRO A 201 21.03 2.55 1.14
C PRO A 201 22.34 2.16 0.40
N GLU A 202 22.66 0.87 0.37
CA GLU A 202 23.87 0.34 -0.25
C GLU A 202 23.97 0.60 -1.76
N TRP A 203 22.84 0.73 -2.45
CA TRP A 203 22.80 1.03 -3.89
C TRP A 203 23.16 2.48 -4.24
N ILE A 204 23.27 3.38 -3.24
CA ILE A 204 23.73 4.76 -3.41
C ILE A 204 25.21 4.80 -3.01
N ALA A 205 26.09 4.71 -4.01
CA ALA A 205 27.52 4.56 -3.78
C ALA A 205 28.34 5.83 -4.09
N SER A 206 27.82 6.75 -4.92
CA SER A 206 28.54 7.98 -5.27
C SER A 206 28.60 8.96 -4.10
N GLU A 207 29.71 9.69 -3.97
CA GLU A 207 29.88 10.68 -2.89
C GLU A 207 28.77 11.74 -2.89
N ARG A 208 28.39 12.25 -4.08
CA ARG A 208 27.30 13.22 -4.20
C ARG A 208 25.94 12.63 -3.83
N GLY A 209 25.69 11.37 -4.23
CA GLY A 209 24.45 10.67 -3.90
C GLY A 209 24.32 10.41 -2.40
N VAL A 210 25.40 9.97 -1.75
CA VAL A 210 25.45 9.78 -0.29
C VAL A 210 25.18 11.11 0.43
N ALA A 211 25.85 12.20 0.02
CA ALA A 211 25.64 13.53 0.62
C ALA A 211 24.19 14.01 0.46
N ALA A 212 23.61 13.85 -0.72
CA ALA A 212 22.22 14.22 -0.99
C ALA A 212 21.23 13.38 -0.15
N TYR A 213 21.47 12.06 -0.04
CA TYR A 213 20.64 11.20 0.80
C TYR A 213 20.71 11.59 2.27
N GLN A 214 21.89 11.84 2.79
CA GLN A 214 22.08 12.28 4.20
C GLN A 214 21.38 13.61 4.48
N ALA A 215 21.31 14.53 3.50
CA ALA A 215 20.55 15.76 3.62
C ALA A 215 19.02 15.52 3.74
N MET A 216 18.52 14.36 3.27
CA MET A 216 17.13 13.95 3.38
C MET A 216 16.84 13.06 4.59
N ALA A 217 17.82 12.30 5.06
CA ALA A 217 17.69 11.27 6.09
C ALA A 217 16.98 11.76 7.35
N GLY A 218 16.03 10.98 7.87
CA GLY A 218 15.21 11.30 9.04
C GLY A 218 14.17 12.41 8.86
N LYS A 219 14.12 13.07 7.69
CA LYS A 219 13.11 14.08 7.37
C LYS A 219 11.80 13.42 6.93
N THR A 220 10.68 14.12 7.14
CA THR A 220 9.40 13.72 6.56
C THR A 220 9.45 13.80 5.02
N ALA A 221 8.60 13.05 4.31
CA ALA A 221 8.53 13.10 2.85
C ALA A 221 8.44 14.54 2.31
N PHE A 222 7.64 15.40 2.94
CA PHE A 222 7.53 16.82 2.57
C PHE A 222 8.86 17.59 2.72
N SER A 223 9.54 17.47 3.87
CA SER A 223 10.80 18.19 4.11
C SER A 223 11.95 17.60 3.29
N ALA A 224 11.94 16.30 3.02
CA ALA A 224 12.90 15.63 2.17
C ALA A 224 12.75 16.07 0.70
N ARG A 225 11.51 16.19 0.23
CA ARG A 225 11.20 16.74 -1.11
C ARG A 225 11.83 18.11 -1.31
N LYS A 226 11.61 19.03 -0.34
CA LYS A 226 12.16 20.38 -0.42
C LYS A 226 13.69 20.34 -0.54
N ALA A 227 14.37 19.59 0.32
CA ALA A 227 15.83 19.48 0.29
C ALA A 227 16.36 18.89 -1.02
N LEU A 228 15.67 17.86 -1.57
CA LEU A 228 16.08 17.26 -2.82
C LEU A 228 15.82 18.16 -4.04
N VAL A 229 14.69 18.87 -4.06
CA VAL A 229 14.39 19.83 -5.13
C VAL A 229 15.44 20.94 -5.19
N GLU A 230 15.89 21.45 -4.05
CA GLU A 230 16.98 22.43 -3.96
C GLU A 230 18.29 21.84 -4.55
N ALA A 231 18.65 20.62 -4.15
CA ALA A 231 19.86 19.96 -4.65
C ALA A 231 19.79 19.65 -6.16
N LEU A 232 18.63 19.25 -6.68
CA LEU A 232 18.41 19.00 -8.11
C LEU A 232 18.46 20.29 -8.95
N ALA A 233 18.00 21.41 -8.39
CA ALA A 233 18.10 22.71 -9.02
C ALA A 233 19.57 23.19 -9.06
N ASP A 234 20.30 23.03 -7.96
CA ASP A 234 21.71 23.41 -7.87
C ASP A 234 22.62 22.60 -8.80
N SER A 235 22.29 21.31 -9.02
CA SER A 235 23.03 20.45 -9.96
C SER A 235 22.67 20.68 -11.43
N GLY A 236 21.56 21.38 -11.72
CA GLY A 236 21.04 21.59 -13.06
C GLY A 236 20.28 20.38 -13.62
N GLU A 237 20.03 19.34 -12.81
CA GLU A 237 19.32 18.12 -13.22
C GLU A 237 17.79 18.22 -13.05
N MET A 238 17.29 19.31 -12.45
CA MET A 238 15.89 19.73 -12.50
C MET A 238 15.69 20.76 -13.62
N LEU A 239 14.78 20.48 -14.54
CA LEU A 239 14.53 21.31 -15.73
C LEU A 239 13.34 22.24 -15.50
N GLY A 240 13.62 23.54 -15.42
CA GLY A 240 12.60 24.56 -15.21
C GLY A 240 12.01 24.58 -13.81
N GLU A 241 10.95 25.37 -13.63
CA GLU A 241 10.25 25.51 -12.37
C GLU A 241 9.19 24.41 -12.17
N PRO A 242 8.93 23.95 -10.94
CA PRO A 242 7.87 23.00 -10.65
C PRO A 242 6.51 23.53 -11.11
N LYS A 243 5.77 22.71 -11.87
CA LYS A 243 4.43 23.05 -12.38
C LYS A 243 3.35 22.64 -11.38
N PRO A 244 2.60 23.57 -10.78
CA PRO A 244 1.51 23.23 -9.86
C PRO A 244 0.50 22.27 -10.51
N THR A 245 0.05 21.27 -9.75
CA THR A 245 -0.99 20.32 -10.17
C THR A 245 -1.82 19.88 -8.97
N SER A 246 -2.94 19.25 -9.27
CA SER A 246 -3.73 18.52 -8.28
C SER A 246 -3.85 17.06 -8.70
N ARG A 247 -3.78 16.16 -7.73
CA ARG A 247 -3.90 14.72 -7.95
C ARG A 247 -4.84 14.08 -6.94
N MET A 248 -5.50 13.03 -7.34
CA MET A 248 -6.21 12.18 -6.39
C MET A 248 -5.18 11.40 -5.57
N ALA A 249 -5.23 11.53 -4.26
CA ALA A 249 -4.40 10.78 -3.33
C ALA A 249 -5.27 9.92 -2.42
N ASN A 250 -4.78 8.73 -2.07
CA ASN A 250 -5.48 7.85 -1.14
C ASN A 250 -5.20 8.28 0.30
N PHE A 251 -6.27 8.37 1.07
CA PHE A 251 -6.26 8.63 2.51
C PHE A 251 -6.88 7.43 3.23
N PHE A 252 -6.49 7.21 4.46
CA PHE A 252 -7.30 6.45 5.38
C PHE A 252 -8.56 7.26 5.71
N GLU A 253 -9.76 6.64 5.72
CA GLU A 253 -11.04 7.34 5.97
C GLU A 253 -11.04 8.24 7.22
N LYS A 254 -10.25 7.88 8.24
CA LYS A 254 -10.08 8.60 9.51
C LYS A 254 -8.77 9.38 9.60
N GLY A 255 -7.99 9.42 8.52
CA GLY A 255 -6.68 10.03 8.47
C GLY A 255 -6.69 11.40 7.78
N ASP A 256 -5.76 12.26 8.18
CA ASP A 256 -5.59 13.62 7.65
C ASP A 256 -4.42 13.75 6.69
N LYS A 257 -3.66 12.67 6.48
CA LYS A 257 -2.48 12.65 5.60
C LYS A 257 -2.66 11.63 4.49
N PRO A 258 -2.10 11.89 3.30
CA PRO A 258 -2.02 10.87 2.27
C PRO A 258 -1.31 9.63 2.80
N LEU A 259 -1.81 8.46 2.36
CA LEU A 259 -1.16 7.19 2.66
C LEU A 259 0.17 7.09 1.93
N GLU A 260 1.11 6.45 2.61
CA GLU A 260 2.38 6.02 2.01
C GLU A 260 2.32 4.52 1.71
N ILE A 261 3.19 4.04 0.81
CA ILE A 261 3.39 2.61 0.61
C ILE A 261 4.65 2.23 1.35
N VAL A 262 4.51 1.33 2.33
CA VAL A 262 5.59 0.91 3.21
C VAL A 262 5.67 -0.61 3.22
N THR A 263 6.89 -1.13 3.13
CA THR A 263 7.11 -2.57 3.29
C THR A 263 6.86 -2.96 4.74
N SER A 264 5.91 -3.83 4.95
CA SER A 264 5.56 -4.35 6.27
C SER A 264 5.17 -5.82 6.20
N ARG A 265 5.40 -6.55 7.30
CA ARG A 265 4.96 -7.93 7.43
C ARG A 265 3.52 -7.94 7.89
N GLN A 266 2.62 -8.54 7.10
CA GLN A 266 1.19 -8.54 7.32
C GLN A 266 0.59 -9.92 7.08
N TRP A 267 -0.59 -10.15 7.65
CA TRP A 267 -1.40 -11.33 7.40
C TRP A 267 -2.45 -11.04 6.32
N TYR A 268 -2.56 -11.97 5.40
CA TYR A 268 -3.47 -11.91 4.27
C TYR A 268 -4.36 -13.16 4.23
N ILE A 269 -5.54 -13.02 3.65
CA ILE A 269 -6.37 -14.15 3.23
C ILE A 269 -6.44 -14.11 1.70
N ARG A 270 -6.22 -15.26 1.06
CA ARG A 270 -6.35 -15.40 -0.39
C ARG A 270 -7.77 -15.03 -0.81
N ASN A 271 -7.88 -14.11 -1.75
CA ASN A 271 -9.15 -13.52 -2.16
C ASN A 271 -9.24 -13.39 -3.69
N GLY A 272 -8.92 -14.46 -4.39
CA GLY A 272 -8.96 -14.51 -5.85
C GLY A 272 -7.79 -13.81 -6.53
N GLY A 273 -6.62 -13.73 -5.88
CA GLY A 273 -5.36 -13.36 -6.51
C GLY A 273 -5.13 -14.18 -7.79
N ARG A 274 -4.52 -13.57 -8.81
CA ARG A 274 -4.41 -14.14 -10.16
C ARG A 274 -3.67 -15.49 -10.21
N ASP A 275 -2.84 -15.77 -9.21
CA ASP A 275 -1.95 -16.95 -9.22
C ASP A 275 -2.51 -18.14 -8.41
N HIS A 276 -3.66 -17.97 -7.75
CA HIS A 276 -4.26 -19.03 -6.96
C HIS A 276 -5.31 -19.81 -7.76
N ILE A 277 -5.02 -21.09 -7.98
CA ILE A 277 -5.93 -22.03 -8.62
C ILE A 277 -6.54 -22.94 -7.55
N GLU A 278 -7.86 -22.97 -7.50
CA GLU A 278 -8.65 -23.83 -6.62
C GLU A 278 -8.50 -25.34 -6.98
N ALA A 279 -8.92 -26.21 -6.07
CA ALA A 279 -8.84 -27.66 -6.27
C ALA A 279 -9.57 -28.18 -7.54
N ASN A 280 -10.54 -27.42 -8.05
CA ASN A 280 -11.27 -27.71 -9.29
C ASN A 280 -10.57 -27.20 -10.57
N GLY A 281 -9.36 -26.65 -10.46
CA GLY A 281 -8.58 -26.13 -11.57
C GLY A 281 -9.01 -24.73 -12.06
N ARG A 282 -9.86 -24.02 -11.31
CA ARG A 282 -10.34 -22.67 -11.62
C ARG A 282 -9.88 -21.68 -10.59
N GLN A 283 -9.87 -20.40 -10.97
CA GLN A 283 -9.67 -19.31 -10.00
C GLN A 283 -10.92 -19.11 -9.13
N LEU A 284 -10.74 -18.66 -7.89
CA LEU A 284 -11.86 -18.33 -6.99
C LEU A 284 -12.85 -17.36 -7.65
N ARG A 285 -12.36 -16.36 -8.38
CA ARG A 285 -13.19 -15.40 -9.12
C ARG A 285 -14.10 -16.08 -10.15
N GLU A 286 -13.56 -17.01 -10.93
CA GLU A 286 -14.35 -17.76 -11.91
C GLU A 286 -15.43 -18.60 -11.23
N ASN A 287 -15.10 -19.22 -10.10
CA ASN A 287 -16.06 -19.97 -9.30
C ASN A 287 -17.16 -19.06 -8.71
N LEU A 288 -16.80 -17.87 -8.22
CA LEU A 288 -17.76 -16.90 -7.68
C LEU A 288 -18.70 -16.38 -8.78
N ILE A 289 -18.18 -16.03 -9.97
CA ILE A 289 -19.02 -15.60 -11.10
C ILE A 289 -19.96 -16.73 -11.52
N ALA A 290 -19.47 -17.96 -11.63
CA ALA A 290 -20.31 -19.11 -11.98
C ALA A 290 -21.44 -19.31 -10.93
N ALA A 291 -21.11 -19.25 -9.64
CA ALA A 291 -22.11 -19.35 -8.57
C ALA A 291 -23.12 -18.19 -8.60
N GLY A 292 -22.67 -16.96 -8.91
CA GLY A 292 -23.53 -15.80 -9.08
C GLY A 292 -24.57 -15.98 -10.18
N ASN A 293 -24.20 -16.64 -11.27
CA ASN A 293 -25.13 -16.93 -12.38
C ASN A 293 -26.24 -17.95 -12.00
N GLU A 294 -26.05 -18.70 -10.92
CA GLU A 294 -27.06 -19.63 -10.40
C GLU A 294 -28.00 -18.97 -9.38
N LEU A 295 -27.72 -17.74 -8.94
CA LEU A 295 -28.52 -17.00 -7.97
C LEU A 295 -29.63 -16.18 -8.65
N ALA A 296 -30.82 -16.15 -8.02
CA ALA A 296 -31.86 -15.20 -8.38
C ALA A 296 -31.69 -13.89 -7.63
N PHE A 297 -31.43 -12.80 -8.34
CA PHE A 297 -31.29 -11.47 -7.75
C PHE A 297 -32.62 -10.72 -7.79
N HIS A 298 -32.97 -10.03 -6.70
CA HIS A 298 -34.14 -9.19 -6.59
C HIS A 298 -33.77 -7.81 -6.03
N PRO A 299 -33.89 -6.72 -6.82
CA PRO A 299 -34.21 -6.70 -8.26
C PRO A 299 -33.06 -7.24 -9.13
N ASP A 300 -33.36 -7.66 -10.35
CA ASP A 300 -32.43 -8.35 -11.26
C ASP A 300 -31.12 -7.58 -11.50
N PHE A 301 -31.15 -6.26 -11.52
CA PHE A 301 -29.95 -5.41 -11.72
C PHE A 301 -28.89 -5.56 -10.62
N MET A 302 -29.21 -6.13 -9.48
CA MET A 302 -28.25 -6.41 -8.41
C MET A 302 -27.20 -7.44 -8.81
N HIS A 303 -27.48 -8.26 -9.84
CA HIS A 303 -26.48 -9.17 -10.42
C HIS A 303 -25.25 -8.41 -10.94
N VAL A 304 -25.45 -7.29 -11.63
CA VAL A 304 -24.34 -6.46 -12.13
C VAL A 304 -23.47 -5.94 -10.97
N ARG A 305 -24.07 -5.62 -9.81
CA ARG A 305 -23.30 -5.20 -8.63
C ARG A 305 -22.45 -6.33 -8.06
N TYR A 306 -23.00 -7.54 -8.05
CA TYR A 306 -22.27 -8.75 -7.66
C TYR A 306 -21.06 -8.97 -8.59
N ASP A 307 -21.29 -8.97 -9.90
CA ASP A 307 -20.23 -9.17 -10.90
C ASP A 307 -19.13 -8.12 -10.79
N ASN A 308 -19.50 -6.84 -10.62
CA ASN A 308 -18.55 -5.75 -10.45
C ASN A 308 -17.73 -5.92 -9.16
N TRP A 309 -18.36 -6.36 -8.07
CA TRP A 309 -17.66 -6.63 -6.82
C TRP A 309 -16.65 -7.76 -7.00
N VAL A 310 -17.07 -8.89 -7.53
CA VAL A 310 -16.21 -10.05 -7.74
C VAL A 310 -15.09 -9.73 -8.73
N GLY A 311 -15.41 -9.03 -9.83
CA GLY A 311 -14.43 -8.55 -10.80
C GLY A 311 -13.41 -7.59 -10.22
N GLY A 312 -13.80 -6.81 -9.21
CA GLY A 312 -12.94 -5.86 -8.49
C GLY A 312 -12.00 -6.47 -7.45
N LEU A 313 -12.11 -7.77 -7.14
CA LEU A 313 -11.21 -8.47 -6.21
C LEU A 313 -9.84 -8.73 -6.86
N ASN A 314 -8.97 -7.75 -6.85
CA ASN A 314 -7.69 -7.80 -7.56
C ASN A 314 -6.50 -8.19 -6.68
N THR A 315 -6.65 -8.16 -5.35
CA THR A 315 -5.59 -8.43 -4.38
C THR A 315 -6.13 -9.29 -3.25
N ASP A 316 -5.22 -10.00 -2.57
CA ASP A 316 -5.55 -10.73 -1.37
C ASP A 316 -5.94 -9.78 -0.24
N TRP A 317 -6.83 -10.24 0.63
CA TRP A 317 -7.37 -9.42 1.69
C TRP A 317 -6.40 -9.27 2.85
N LEU A 318 -5.88 -8.05 3.03
CA LEU A 318 -5.05 -7.67 4.19
C LEU A 318 -5.94 -7.59 5.43
N ILE A 319 -5.73 -8.48 6.38
CA ILE A 319 -6.55 -8.61 7.60
C ILE A 319 -5.88 -8.07 8.86
N SER A 320 -4.55 -8.00 8.90
CA SER A 320 -3.84 -7.53 10.08
C SER A 320 -3.79 -6.01 10.18
N ARG A 321 -3.86 -5.51 11.41
CA ARG A 321 -3.75 -4.09 11.77
C ARG A 321 -2.83 -3.95 12.99
N GLN A 322 -2.11 -2.84 13.07
CA GLN A 322 -1.25 -2.51 14.20
C GLN A 322 -2.04 -1.68 15.23
N ARG A 323 -3.14 -2.24 15.71
CA ARG A 323 -4.02 -1.61 16.71
C ARG A 323 -4.08 -2.46 17.96
N PHE A 324 -4.20 -1.83 19.12
CA PHE A 324 -4.27 -2.53 20.39
C PHE A 324 -5.65 -3.08 20.70
N PHE A 325 -6.71 -2.42 20.18
CA PHE A 325 -8.09 -2.85 20.36
C PHE A 325 -8.61 -3.51 19.09
N GLY A 326 -9.16 -4.70 19.20
CA GLY A 326 -9.64 -5.52 18.11
C GLY A 326 -9.55 -7.00 18.44
N VAL A 327 -9.85 -7.85 17.45
CA VAL A 327 -9.70 -9.30 17.56
C VAL A 327 -8.22 -9.66 17.38
N PRO A 328 -7.51 -10.17 18.40
CA PRO A 328 -6.12 -10.55 18.23
C PRO A 328 -6.01 -11.80 17.34
N ILE A 329 -4.98 -11.81 16.46
CA ILE A 329 -4.63 -13.00 15.69
C ILE A 329 -4.09 -14.05 16.69
N PRO A 330 -4.65 -15.27 16.73
CA PRO A 330 -4.36 -16.25 17.78
C PRO A 330 -3.07 -17.04 17.47
N LEU A 331 -1.96 -16.32 17.35
CA LEU A 331 -0.65 -16.89 17.03
C LEU A 331 0.41 -16.32 17.96
N TRP A 332 1.44 -17.12 18.18
CA TRP A 332 2.67 -16.73 18.87
C TRP A 332 3.87 -16.96 17.93
N TYR A 333 4.88 -16.14 18.10
CA TYR A 333 6.15 -16.29 17.42
C TYR A 333 7.23 -16.63 18.41
N ARG A 334 8.14 -17.50 18.02
CA ARG A 334 9.33 -17.75 18.83
C ARG A 334 10.20 -16.49 18.86
N VAL A 335 10.71 -16.17 20.04
CA VAL A 335 11.72 -15.13 20.21
C VAL A 335 13.07 -15.84 20.38
N ARG A 336 14.02 -15.50 19.51
CA ARG A 336 15.39 -16.05 19.52
C ARG A 336 16.15 -15.53 20.74
N GLU A 337 17.27 -16.16 21.10
CA GLU A 337 18.13 -15.70 22.19
C GLU A 337 18.66 -14.26 21.97
N SER A 338 18.80 -13.82 20.75
CA SER A 338 19.13 -12.44 20.37
C SER A 338 18.04 -11.40 20.71
N GLY A 339 16.82 -11.86 21.08
CA GLY A 339 15.65 -11.01 21.26
C GLY A 339 14.87 -10.74 19.97
N GLU A 340 15.33 -11.27 18.84
CA GLU A 340 14.62 -11.14 17.56
C GLU A 340 13.46 -12.13 17.47
N VAL A 341 12.37 -11.67 16.83
CA VAL A 341 11.19 -12.51 16.55
C VAL A 341 11.46 -13.39 15.34
N ASP A 342 11.30 -14.70 15.50
CA ASP A 342 11.32 -15.65 14.40
C ASP A 342 9.94 -15.73 13.75
N TYR A 343 9.77 -15.05 12.64
CA TYR A 343 8.49 -14.99 11.94
C TYR A 343 8.18 -16.26 11.13
N ASP A 344 9.15 -17.13 10.95
CA ASP A 344 8.99 -18.40 10.24
C ASP A 344 8.59 -19.55 11.19
N ASP A 345 8.80 -19.36 12.51
CA ASP A 345 8.39 -20.31 13.55
C ASP A 345 7.11 -19.80 14.24
N VAL A 346 5.97 -20.12 13.62
CA VAL A 346 4.64 -19.74 14.10
C VAL A 346 4.07 -20.86 14.96
N ILE A 347 3.66 -20.51 16.17
CA ILE A 347 3.03 -21.41 17.15
C ILE A 347 1.53 -21.09 17.20
N VAL A 348 0.70 -22.12 16.99
CA VAL A 348 -0.77 -22.08 17.04
C VAL A 348 -1.29 -22.50 18.40
#